data_51a32dec9570a62153fe8500d9074db6
#
_entry.id   51a32dec9570a62153fe8500d9074db6
#
_cell.length_a   1.000
_cell.length_b   1.000
_cell.length_c   1.000
_cell.angle_alpha   90.00
_cell.angle_beta   90.00
_cell.angle_gamma   90.00
#
_symmetry.space_group_name_H-M   'P 1'
#
loop_
_entity.id
_entity.type
_entity.pdbx_description
1 polymer ?
#
loop_
_entity_poly.entity_id
_entity_poly.type
_entity_poly.pdbx_seq_one_letter_code
_entity_poly.pdbx_strand_id
1 'polypeptide(L)'
;MKIKSQTSISKFEEFFTKSYKEDLFRLLEQYPDEQSLIIDYQMLKTFNSNLADLLIEKPEEVIEAAKIAIKNINPLAKDADINIHFENLNNLIPLQNLNSNYMGSFVSYDGIIEEVNEPSPRIRIAVFECRGCMRLHEVEQTSDRTILEPSLCGECGEDLLDYSKKNQNILIHKL
;
A
#
# COMPACT_ATOMS: atom_id res chain seq x y z
N MET A 1 10.08 14.77 13.31
CA MET A 1 9.77 13.65 12.42
C MET A 1 10.24 13.86 10.97
N LYS A 2 10.09 15.02 10.33
CA LYS A 2 10.49 15.25 8.91
C LYS A 2 11.97 15.01 8.55
N ILE A 3 12.93 15.20 9.47
CA ILE A 3 14.37 15.09 9.16
C ILE A 3 14.82 13.62 9.00
N LYS A 4 14.24 12.67 9.75
CA LYS A 4 14.60 11.25 9.65
C LYS A 4 14.10 10.61 8.36
N SER A 5 12.91 10.98 7.88
CA SER A 5 12.36 10.48 6.62
C SER A 5 13.15 10.96 5.40
N GLN A 6 13.63 12.19 5.39
CA GLN A 6 14.44 12.72 4.29
C GLN A 6 15.81 12.03 4.17
N THR A 7 16.41 11.67 5.29
CA THR A 7 17.65 10.86 5.32
C THR A 7 17.41 9.44 4.81
N SER A 8 16.27 8.83 5.10
CA SER A 8 15.92 7.50 4.61
C SER A 8 15.66 7.51 3.09
N ILE A 9 14.98 8.52 2.57
CA ILE A 9 14.75 8.69 1.13
C ILE A 9 16.08 8.77 0.38
N SER A 10 16.99 9.64 0.80
CA SER A 10 18.30 9.80 0.15
C SER A 10 19.15 8.51 0.16
N LYS A 11 19.07 7.73 1.25
CA LYS A 11 19.74 6.43 1.33
C LYS A 11 19.12 5.39 0.39
N PHE A 12 17.80 5.39 0.22
CA PHE A 12 17.14 4.53 -0.74
C PHE A 12 17.45 4.94 -2.19
N GLU A 13 17.54 6.23 -2.49
CA GLU A 13 17.97 6.71 -3.80
C GLU A 13 19.36 6.18 -4.14
N GLU A 14 20.29 6.24 -3.20
CA GLU A 14 21.64 5.68 -3.38
C GLU A 14 21.63 4.16 -3.54
N PHE A 15 20.86 3.46 -2.70
CA PHE A 15 20.72 2.01 -2.73
C PHE A 15 20.15 1.51 -4.06
N PHE A 16 19.05 2.09 -4.52
CA PHE A 16 18.42 1.72 -5.77
C PHE A 16 19.29 2.03 -6.98
N THR A 17 19.96 3.18 -6.96
CA THR A 17 20.87 3.55 -8.06
C THR A 17 22.05 2.59 -8.18
N LYS A 18 22.57 2.07 -7.05
CA LYS A 18 23.70 1.15 -7.02
C LYS A 18 23.32 -0.30 -7.31
N SER A 19 22.21 -0.77 -6.72
CA SER A 19 21.92 -2.20 -6.66
C SER A 19 20.71 -2.63 -7.49
N TYR A 20 19.77 -1.74 -7.82
CA TYR A 20 18.48 -2.08 -8.46
C TYR A 20 18.16 -1.22 -9.68
N LYS A 21 19.17 -0.57 -10.27
CA LYS A 21 18.96 0.34 -11.41
C LYS A 21 18.33 -0.38 -12.62
N GLU A 22 18.86 -1.56 -12.95
CA GLU A 22 18.40 -2.35 -14.09
C GLU A 22 16.99 -2.96 -13.84
N ASP A 23 16.76 -3.44 -12.62
CA ASP A 23 15.46 -3.99 -12.25
C ASP A 23 14.36 -2.93 -12.25
N LEU A 24 14.66 -1.71 -11.77
CA LEU A 24 13.75 -0.57 -11.84
C LEU A 24 13.44 -0.17 -13.27
N PHE A 25 14.45 -0.17 -14.15
CA PHE A 25 14.25 0.17 -15.55
C PHE A 25 13.34 -0.86 -16.23
N ARG A 26 13.61 -2.15 -16.04
CA ARG A 26 12.78 -3.24 -16.57
C ARG A 26 11.35 -3.19 -16.05
N LEU A 27 11.16 -2.97 -14.75
CA LEU A 27 9.84 -2.84 -14.14
C LEU A 27 9.03 -1.71 -14.77
N LEU A 28 9.65 -0.56 -14.98
CA LEU A 28 8.98 0.60 -15.57
C LEU A 28 8.65 0.42 -17.05
N GLU A 29 9.45 -0.36 -17.79
CA GLU A 29 9.15 -0.73 -19.19
C GLU A 29 7.96 -1.69 -19.29
N GLN A 30 7.78 -2.55 -18.27
CA GLN A 30 6.71 -3.56 -18.21
C GLN A 30 5.46 -3.06 -17.47
N TYR A 31 5.48 -1.84 -16.95
CA TYR A 31 4.32 -1.25 -16.30
C TYR A 31 3.18 -1.00 -17.32
N PRO A 32 1.89 -1.31 -17.04
CA PRO A 32 1.32 -1.75 -15.75
C PRO A 32 1.26 -3.27 -15.54
N ASP A 33 1.80 -4.10 -16.42
CA ASP A 33 1.72 -5.57 -16.31
C ASP A 33 2.54 -6.08 -15.12
N GLU A 34 3.71 -5.49 -14.87
CA GLU A 34 4.50 -5.68 -13.65
C GLU A 34 4.48 -4.40 -12.81
N GLN A 35 4.19 -4.57 -11.51
CA GLN A 35 4.04 -3.46 -10.56
C GLN A 35 4.84 -3.68 -9.26
N SER A 36 5.62 -4.76 -9.18
CA SER A 36 6.25 -5.16 -7.93
C SER A 36 7.77 -5.20 -8.06
N LEU A 37 8.45 -4.45 -7.18
CA LEU A 37 9.90 -4.52 -7.01
C LEU A 37 10.22 -5.42 -5.83
N ILE A 38 11.00 -6.47 -6.06
CA ILE A 38 11.47 -7.38 -5.02
C ILE A 38 12.86 -6.96 -4.57
N ILE A 39 13.02 -6.73 -3.28
CA ILE A 39 14.26 -6.27 -2.65
C ILE A 39 14.77 -7.35 -1.69
N ASP A 40 16.02 -7.75 -1.85
CA ASP A 40 16.70 -8.62 -0.90
C ASP A 40 17.04 -7.85 0.39
N TYR A 41 16.47 -8.29 1.51
CA TYR A 41 16.72 -7.68 2.81
C TYR A 41 18.19 -7.75 3.24
N GLN A 42 18.91 -8.82 2.86
CA GLN A 42 20.33 -8.96 3.20
C GLN A 42 21.19 -7.95 2.45
N MET A 43 20.84 -7.64 1.20
CA MET A 43 21.50 -6.57 0.45
C MET A 43 21.25 -5.22 1.11
N LEU A 44 20.01 -4.94 1.52
CA LEU A 44 19.69 -3.71 2.24
C LEU A 44 20.46 -3.62 3.57
N LYS A 45 20.54 -4.71 4.33
CA LYS A 45 21.26 -4.79 5.60
C LYS A 45 22.77 -4.57 5.42
N THR A 46 23.34 -5.13 4.35
CA THR A 46 24.76 -4.94 4.02
C THR A 46 25.03 -3.50 3.60
N PHE A 47 24.13 -2.89 2.85
CA PHE A 47 24.24 -1.50 2.43
C PHE A 47 24.09 -0.53 3.61
N ASN A 48 23.08 -0.73 4.45
CA ASN A 48 22.81 0.12 5.61
C ASN A 48 22.01 -0.62 6.69
N SER A 49 22.71 -1.10 7.71
CA SER A 49 22.11 -1.84 8.83
C SER A 49 21.02 -1.04 9.54
N ASN A 50 21.24 0.26 9.80
CA ASN A 50 20.24 1.09 10.50
C ASN A 50 18.92 1.22 9.70
N LEU A 51 19.00 1.24 8.36
CA LEU A 51 17.83 1.31 7.49
C LEU A 51 17.07 -0.03 7.50
N ALA A 52 17.81 -1.14 7.51
CA ALA A 52 17.24 -2.48 7.60
C ALA A 52 16.57 -2.73 8.95
N ASP A 53 17.19 -2.28 10.06
CA ASP A 53 16.59 -2.39 11.39
C ASP A 53 15.34 -1.52 11.51
N LEU A 54 15.37 -0.31 10.92
CA LEU A 54 14.20 0.57 10.88
C LEU A 54 13.04 -0.01 10.08
N LEU A 55 13.34 -0.79 9.01
CA LEU A 55 12.31 -1.50 8.25
C LEU A 55 11.56 -2.52 9.12
N ILE A 56 12.26 -3.21 10.01
CA ILE A 56 11.63 -4.16 10.93
C ILE A 56 10.74 -3.44 11.96
N GLU A 57 11.21 -2.33 12.52
CA GLU A 57 10.50 -1.59 13.57
C GLU A 57 9.35 -0.73 13.04
N LYS A 58 9.51 -0.12 11.85
CA LYS A 58 8.60 0.87 11.26
C LYS A 58 8.45 0.67 9.76
N PRO A 59 7.87 -0.45 9.33
CA PRO A 59 7.79 -0.82 7.93
C PRO A 59 7.07 0.23 7.06
N GLU A 60 5.97 0.80 7.54
CA GLU A 60 5.20 1.78 6.77
C GLU A 60 6.01 3.03 6.42
N GLU A 61 6.72 3.60 7.41
CA GLU A 61 7.56 4.80 7.19
C GLU A 61 8.69 4.51 6.19
N VAL A 62 9.27 3.30 6.25
CA VAL A 62 10.41 2.91 5.42
C VAL A 62 9.97 2.55 4.01
N ILE A 63 8.88 1.82 3.84
CA ILE A 63 8.30 1.48 2.53
C ILE A 63 7.87 2.75 1.80
N GLU A 64 7.23 3.68 2.49
CA GLU A 64 6.85 4.97 1.89
C GLU A 64 8.08 5.79 1.46
N ALA A 65 9.13 5.83 2.27
CA ALA A 65 10.39 6.47 1.90
C ALA A 65 11.03 5.82 0.67
N ALA A 66 10.96 4.50 0.56
CA ALA A 66 11.46 3.76 -0.60
C ALA A 66 10.64 4.06 -1.87
N LYS A 67 9.31 4.10 -1.77
CA LYS A 67 8.42 4.50 -2.87
C LYS A 67 8.72 5.92 -3.37
N ILE A 68 8.92 6.87 -2.46
CA ILE A 68 9.30 8.24 -2.80
C ILE A 68 10.66 8.27 -3.48
N ALA A 69 11.64 7.50 -3.00
CA ALA A 69 12.97 7.42 -3.60
C ALA A 69 12.92 6.92 -5.06
N ILE A 70 12.10 5.91 -5.36
CA ILE A 70 11.90 5.41 -6.73
C ILE A 70 11.35 6.53 -7.63
N LYS A 71 10.35 7.27 -7.17
CA LYS A 71 9.75 8.40 -7.91
C LYS A 71 10.74 9.53 -8.18
N ASN A 72 11.68 9.75 -7.26
CA ASN A 72 12.73 10.76 -7.41
C ASN A 72 13.81 10.35 -8.42
N ILE A 73 14.17 9.06 -8.44
CA ILE A 73 15.21 8.54 -9.35
C ILE A 73 14.74 8.55 -10.80
N ASN A 74 13.48 8.18 -11.05
CA ASN A 74 12.96 8.06 -12.41
C ASN A 74 11.64 8.84 -12.56
N PRO A 75 11.64 9.87 -13.45
CA PRO A 75 10.43 10.65 -13.73
C PRO A 75 9.25 9.82 -14.26
N LEU A 76 9.50 8.68 -14.92
CA LEU A 76 8.45 7.77 -15.40
C LEU A 76 7.72 7.07 -14.26
N ALA A 77 8.35 6.97 -13.09
CA ALA A 77 7.74 6.38 -11.90
C ALA A 77 6.77 7.33 -11.15
N LYS A 78 6.62 8.60 -11.58
CA LYS A 78 5.77 9.57 -10.85
C LYS A 78 4.33 9.12 -10.71
N ASP A 79 3.77 8.59 -11.80
CA ASP A 79 2.37 8.17 -11.88
C ASP A 79 2.21 6.65 -11.69
N ALA A 80 3.33 5.93 -11.51
CA ALA A 80 3.31 4.50 -11.27
C ALA A 80 3.08 4.18 -9.78
N ASP A 81 2.15 3.24 -9.52
CA ASP A 81 1.95 2.67 -8.18
C ASP A 81 2.77 1.38 -8.07
N ILE A 82 4.01 1.53 -7.60
CA ILE A 82 4.96 0.42 -7.46
C ILE A 82 4.84 -0.17 -6.06
N ASN A 83 4.60 -1.47 -6.01
CA ASN A 83 4.65 -2.25 -4.79
C ASN A 83 6.08 -2.69 -4.47
N ILE A 84 6.47 -2.57 -3.21
CA ILE A 84 7.80 -2.98 -2.75
C ILE A 84 7.64 -4.21 -1.87
N HIS A 85 8.30 -5.29 -2.25
CA HIS A 85 8.36 -6.54 -1.51
C HIS A 85 9.78 -6.78 -1.02
N PHE A 86 9.90 -7.33 0.19
CA PHE A 86 11.20 -7.73 0.75
C PHE A 86 11.25 -9.24 0.90
N GLU A 87 12.34 -9.82 0.45
CA GLU A 87 12.62 -11.25 0.61
C GLU A 87 13.87 -11.47 1.47
N ASN A 88 14.12 -12.74 1.84
CA ASN A 88 15.29 -13.15 2.63
C ASN A 88 15.40 -12.48 4.01
N LEU A 89 14.25 -12.27 4.68
CA LEU A 89 14.25 -11.84 6.08
C LEU A 89 14.69 -13.01 6.97
N ASN A 90 15.75 -12.82 7.74
CA ASN A 90 16.27 -13.86 8.64
C ASN A 90 15.48 -14.04 9.95
N ASN A 91 14.43 -13.25 10.15
CA ASN A 91 13.64 -13.27 11.37
C ASN A 91 12.35 -14.06 11.19
N LEU A 92 12.48 -15.37 11.07
CA LEU A 92 11.37 -16.28 10.92
C LEU A 92 10.72 -16.53 12.29
N ILE A 93 9.48 -16.11 12.44
CA ILE A 93 8.73 -16.28 13.68
C ILE A 93 7.73 -17.43 13.48
N PRO A 94 7.79 -18.49 14.31
CA PRO A 94 6.77 -19.53 14.28
C PRO A 94 5.37 -18.91 14.50
N LEU A 95 4.39 -19.31 13.71
CA LEU A 95 3.04 -18.73 13.75
C LEU A 95 2.41 -18.77 15.14
N GLN A 96 2.69 -19.82 15.92
CA GLN A 96 2.24 -19.99 17.30
C GLN A 96 2.82 -18.96 18.29
N ASN A 97 3.94 -18.31 17.94
CA ASN A 97 4.60 -17.29 18.75
C ASN A 97 4.19 -15.87 18.36
N LEU A 98 3.38 -15.72 17.32
CA LEU A 98 2.87 -14.42 16.87
C LEU A 98 1.89 -13.89 17.94
N ASN A 99 2.18 -12.72 18.49
CA ASN A 99 1.37 -12.08 19.51
C ASN A 99 1.34 -10.56 19.32
N SER A 100 0.64 -9.85 20.20
CA SER A 100 0.46 -8.39 20.13
C SER A 100 1.76 -7.59 20.16
N ASN A 101 2.89 -8.16 20.61
CA ASN A 101 4.17 -7.45 20.65
C ASN A 101 4.75 -7.20 19.25
N TYR A 102 4.30 -7.95 18.25
CA TYR A 102 4.71 -7.78 16.86
C TYR A 102 3.81 -6.84 16.05
N MET A 103 2.78 -6.25 16.69
CA MET A 103 1.92 -5.29 15.99
C MET A 103 2.72 -4.07 15.53
N GLY A 104 2.58 -3.77 14.24
CA GLY A 104 3.31 -2.67 13.59
C GLY A 104 4.75 -3.00 13.19
N SER A 105 5.23 -4.22 13.44
CA SER A 105 6.55 -4.69 13.02
C SER A 105 6.48 -5.51 11.73
N PHE A 106 7.56 -5.50 10.96
CA PHE A 106 7.71 -6.32 9.77
C PHE A 106 8.23 -7.70 10.18
N VAL A 107 7.43 -8.72 9.95
CA VAL A 107 7.72 -10.10 10.37
C VAL A 107 7.69 -11.07 9.20
N SER A 108 8.49 -12.12 9.28
CA SER A 108 8.44 -13.28 8.39
C SER A 108 7.94 -14.49 9.14
N TYR A 109 7.04 -15.26 8.52
CA TYR A 109 6.54 -16.51 9.09
C TYR A 109 6.32 -17.55 7.99
N ASP A 110 6.43 -18.83 8.35
CA ASP A 110 6.09 -19.96 7.48
C ASP A 110 4.69 -20.46 7.81
N GLY A 111 3.96 -20.86 6.78
CA GLY A 111 2.63 -21.42 6.90
C GLY A 111 2.28 -22.36 5.75
N ILE A 112 1.25 -23.16 5.95
CA ILE A 112 0.64 -24.01 4.92
C ILE A 112 -0.66 -23.32 4.49
N ILE A 113 -0.85 -23.17 3.16
CA ILE A 113 -2.10 -22.68 2.61
C ILE A 113 -3.13 -23.80 2.70
N GLU A 114 -4.14 -23.63 3.55
CA GLU A 114 -5.23 -24.62 3.72
C GLU A 114 -6.38 -24.34 2.75
N GLU A 115 -6.69 -23.07 2.49
CA GLU A 115 -7.80 -22.68 1.64
C GLU A 115 -7.46 -21.39 0.87
N VAL A 116 -7.87 -21.35 -0.39
CA VAL A 116 -7.78 -20.15 -1.22
C VAL A 116 -9.17 -19.83 -1.72
N ASN A 117 -9.71 -18.69 -1.28
CA ASN A 117 -10.99 -18.19 -1.77
C ASN A 117 -10.82 -17.39 -3.07
N GLU A 118 -11.88 -17.32 -3.87
CA GLU A 118 -11.89 -16.49 -5.06
C GLU A 118 -11.72 -15.01 -4.70
N PRO A 119 -10.94 -14.24 -5.49
CA PRO A 119 -10.75 -12.84 -5.24
C PRO A 119 -12.09 -12.08 -5.35
N SER A 120 -12.43 -11.32 -4.32
CA SER A 120 -13.61 -10.46 -4.31
C SER A 120 -13.23 -9.01 -4.63
N PRO A 121 -13.98 -8.31 -5.50
CA PRO A 121 -13.71 -6.90 -5.78
C PRO A 121 -13.97 -6.04 -4.54
N ARG A 122 -13.10 -5.05 -4.32
CA ARG A 122 -13.21 -4.08 -3.24
C ARG A 122 -13.75 -2.75 -3.76
N ILE A 123 -14.72 -2.18 -3.05
CA ILE A 123 -15.21 -0.83 -3.34
C ILE A 123 -14.20 0.17 -2.76
N ARG A 124 -13.57 0.98 -3.60
CA ARG A 124 -12.69 2.09 -3.17
C ARG A 124 -13.46 3.39 -2.96
N ILE A 125 -14.43 3.65 -3.80
CA ILE A 125 -15.28 4.84 -3.73
C ILE A 125 -16.74 4.38 -3.80
N ALA A 126 -17.52 4.71 -2.77
CA ALA A 126 -18.95 4.50 -2.76
C ALA A 126 -19.67 5.81 -3.10
N VAL A 127 -20.72 5.74 -3.91
CA VAL A 127 -21.51 6.90 -4.31
C VAL A 127 -22.84 6.87 -3.58
N PHE A 128 -23.18 7.96 -2.93
CA PHE A 128 -24.43 8.13 -2.19
C PHE A 128 -25.25 9.26 -2.81
N GLU A 129 -26.56 9.03 -2.96
CA GLU A 129 -27.50 10.03 -3.48
C GLU A 129 -28.30 10.67 -2.34
N CYS A 130 -28.35 12.00 -2.32
CA CYS A 130 -29.17 12.71 -1.36
C CYS A 130 -30.66 12.62 -1.71
N ARG A 131 -31.50 12.31 -0.72
CA ARG A 131 -32.97 12.24 -0.92
C ARG A 131 -33.61 13.61 -1.18
N GLY A 132 -33.04 14.67 -0.61
CA GLY A 132 -33.60 16.01 -0.71
C GLY A 132 -33.20 16.75 -1.98
N CYS A 133 -31.88 16.80 -2.27
CA CYS A 133 -31.37 17.59 -3.38
C CYS A 133 -30.87 16.77 -4.59
N MET A 134 -30.96 15.45 -4.57
CA MET A 134 -30.56 14.51 -5.62
C MET A 134 -29.06 14.58 -5.99
N ARG A 135 -28.24 15.23 -5.19
CA ARG A 135 -26.79 15.28 -5.42
C ARG A 135 -26.12 13.97 -5.06
N LEU A 136 -25.09 13.65 -5.84
CA LEU A 136 -24.23 12.49 -5.61
C LEU A 136 -23.03 12.91 -4.76
N HIS A 137 -22.70 12.10 -3.76
CA HIS A 137 -21.57 12.26 -2.87
C HIS A 137 -20.66 11.04 -2.98
N GLU A 138 -19.42 11.27 -3.35
CA GLU A 138 -18.39 10.24 -3.41
C GLU A 138 -17.70 10.14 -2.06
N VAL A 139 -17.64 8.93 -1.51
CA VAL A 139 -17.02 8.65 -0.21
C VAL A 139 -15.98 7.56 -0.38
N GLU A 140 -14.73 7.90 -0.10
CA GLU A 140 -13.63 6.96 -0.13
C GLU A 140 -13.78 5.91 0.99
N GLN A 141 -13.65 4.62 0.63
CA GLN A 141 -13.82 3.51 1.53
C GLN A 141 -12.46 3.05 2.03
N THR A 142 -12.21 3.26 3.32
CA THR A 142 -10.95 2.88 3.98
C THR A 142 -11.03 1.54 4.69
N SER A 143 -12.25 1.00 4.89
CA SER A 143 -12.50 -0.27 5.57
C SER A 143 -12.82 -1.39 4.59
N ASP A 144 -12.26 -2.58 4.83
CA ASP A 144 -12.54 -3.78 4.04
C ASP A 144 -13.80 -4.52 4.49
N ARG A 145 -14.31 -4.22 5.68
CA ARG A 145 -15.42 -4.97 6.31
C ARG A 145 -16.72 -4.19 6.39
N THR A 146 -16.65 -2.86 6.42
CA THR A 146 -17.82 -1.99 6.61
C THR A 146 -17.78 -0.84 5.63
N ILE A 147 -18.90 -0.59 4.97
CA ILE A 147 -19.06 0.59 4.12
C ILE A 147 -19.23 1.81 5.01
N LEU A 148 -18.40 2.83 4.81
CA LEU A 148 -18.54 4.12 5.46
C LEU A 148 -19.69 4.88 4.81
N GLU A 149 -20.80 4.98 5.52
CA GLU A 149 -22.00 5.70 5.06
C GLU A 149 -22.02 7.09 5.72
N PRO A 150 -22.03 8.18 4.95
CA PRO A 150 -22.22 9.52 5.53
C PRO A 150 -23.66 9.67 6.01
N SER A 151 -23.83 10.27 7.18
CA SER A 151 -25.16 10.37 7.82
C SER A 151 -26.06 11.40 7.14
N LEU A 152 -25.49 12.53 6.73
CA LEU A 152 -26.22 13.69 6.24
C LEU A 152 -25.56 14.31 5.00
N CYS A 153 -26.39 14.90 4.14
CA CYS A 153 -25.94 15.70 3.03
C CYS A 153 -25.32 17.03 3.51
N GLY A 154 -24.07 17.33 3.13
CA GLY A 154 -23.40 18.55 3.48
C GLY A 154 -24.04 19.84 2.89
N GLU A 155 -24.92 19.70 1.92
CA GLU A 155 -25.58 20.81 1.23
C GLU A 155 -26.97 21.16 1.78
N CYS A 156 -27.84 20.15 1.98
CA CYS A 156 -29.21 20.38 2.42
C CYS A 156 -29.55 19.76 3.79
N GLY A 157 -28.64 18.99 4.40
CA GLY A 157 -28.84 18.38 5.69
C GLY A 157 -29.78 17.17 5.73
N GLU A 158 -30.27 16.71 4.57
CA GLU A 158 -31.13 15.52 4.49
C GLU A 158 -30.30 14.23 4.47
N ASP A 159 -30.98 13.11 4.80
CA ASP A 159 -30.36 11.79 4.82
C ASP A 159 -29.87 11.34 3.44
N LEU A 160 -28.74 10.65 3.43
CA LEU A 160 -28.16 10.07 2.22
C LEU A 160 -28.60 8.61 2.07
N LEU A 161 -28.88 8.24 0.83
CA LEU A 161 -29.17 6.86 0.44
C LEU A 161 -27.94 6.25 -0.23
N ASP A 162 -27.64 5.02 0.11
CA ASP A 162 -26.64 4.23 -0.60
C ASP A 162 -27.15 3.96 -2.05
N TYR A 163 -26.62 4.74 -2.99
CA TYR A 163 -26.95 4.64 -4.41
C TYR A 163 -26.46 3.31 -5.01
N SER A 164 -25.39 2.74 -4.46
CA SER A 164 -24.81 1.48 -4.93
C SER A 164 -25.73 0.28 -4.67
N LYS A 165 -26.54 0.33 -3.60
CA LYS A 165 -27.53 -0.71 -3.32
C LYS A 165 -28.75 -0.66 -4.25
N LYS A 166 -29.06 0.50 -4.82
CA LYS A 166 -30.25 0.72 -5.66
C LYS A 166 -30.02 0.40 -7.13
N ASN A 167 -28.82 0.61 -7.63
CA ASN A 167 -28.39 0.28 -8.96
C ASN A 167 -27.27 -0.74 -8.89
N GLN A 168 -27.47 -1.94 -9.42
CA GLN A 168 -26.45 -3.01 -9.49
C GLN A 168 -25.23 -2.65 -10.38
N ASN A 169 -25.12 -1.42 -10.83
CA ASN A 169 -23.97 -0.88 -11.56
C ASN A 169 -23.01 -0.20 -10.56
N ILE A 170 -22.30 -1.00 -9.83
CA ILE A 170 -21.14 -0.54 -9.06
C ILE A 170 -20.10 -0.05 -10.08
N LEU A 171 -19.79 1.23 -10.09
CA LEU A 171 -18.59 1.75 -10.74
C LEU A 171 -17.38 1.20 -9.99
N ILE A 172 -17.00 -0.03 -10.34
CA ILE A 172 -15.74 -0.61 -9.93
C ILE A 172 -14.68 0.12 -10.75
N HIS A 173 -14.08 1.17 -10.18
CA HIS A 173 -12.80 1.62 -10.67
C HIS A 173 -11.81 0.48 -10.38
N LYS A 174 -11.52 -0.31 -11.41
CA LYS A 174 -10.41 -1.25 -11.40
C LYS A 174 -9.16 -0.51 -10.95
N LEU A 175 -8.44 -1.17 -10.04
CA LEU A 175 -7.04 -0.94 -9.78
C LEU A 175 -6.24 -0.85 -11.06
#